data_c4c1f5a32162342c933d1e82d3d864f8
#
_entry.id   c4c1f5a32162342c933d1e82d3d864f8
#
_cell.length_a   1.000
_cell.length_b   1.000
_cell.length_c   1.000
_cell.angle_alpha   90.00
_cell.angle_beta   90.00
_cell.angle_gamma   90.00
#
_symmetry.space_group_name_H-M   'P 1'
#
loop_
_entity.id
_entity.type
_entity.pdbx_description
1 polymer ?
#
loop_
_entity_poly.entity_id
_entity_poly.type
_entity_poly.pdbx_seq_one_letter_code
_entity_poly.pdbx_strand_id
1 'polypeptide(L)'
;MTITTSAIQKAASLFPVFLLGVVQVGTPGPLLAQADQGNAVSPTAASAACDSPRFRDFDYWVGTWAVHNVEGKRIGTNTISSAAEGCAILEHWQPVQGPAGVSVNHYDPLRERWEQRWVGGGGLILRLAGQAEDGVMVLAGTEPRKAPRGAVLDRISWIPEGETVRQLWEISVDGGESWQTAFVGIYRPAGRAAPVRPPNR
;
A
#
# COMPACT_ATOMS: atom_id res chain seq x y z
N MET A 1 55.00 -17.85 -6.23
CA MET A 1 55.73 -17.09 -7.26
C MET A 1 54.65 -16.44 -8.12
N THR A 2 54.40 -15.20 -8.18
CA THR A 2 55.18 -13.96 -8.04
C THR A 2 54.22 -12.87 -7.58
N ILE A 3 54.62 -12.09 -6.56
CA ILE A 3 53.97 -10.88 -6.06
C ILE A 3 54.29 -9.73 -6.99
N THR A 4 53.33 -8.88 -7.34
CA THR A 4 53.64 -7.59 -7.96
C THR A 4 52.90 -6.48 -7.22
N THR A 5 53.69 -5.65 -6.56
CA THR A 5 53.38 -4.43 -5.84
C THR A 5 53.39 -3.25 -6.84
N SER A 6 52.46 -2.31 -6.74
CA SER A 6 52.63 -0.95 -7.27
C SER A 6 51.49 -0.07 -6.76
N ALA A 7 51.65 1.03 -6.25
CA ALA A 7 52.48 2.19 -6.09
C ALA A 7 51.50 3.31 -5.71
N ILE A 8 51.80 3.89 -4.56
CA ILE A 8 51.10 5.05 -3.96
C ILE A 8 51.59 6.31 -4.69
N GLN A 9 50.68 7.10 -5.22
CA GLN A 9 50.99 8.42 -5.76
C GLN A 9 50.42 9.51 -4.84
N LYS A 10 51.34 10.24 -4.16
CA LYS A 10 51.08 11.47 -3.40
C LYS A 10 50.81 12.62 -4.38
N ALA A 11 49.74 13.34 -4.21
CA ALA A 11 49.52 14.64 -4.83
C ALA A 11 49.74 15.75 -3.82
N ALA A 12 50.58 16.72 -4.20
CA ALA A 12 51.04 17.82 -3.37
C ALA A 12 50.00 18.94 -3.27
N SER A 13 49.93 19.53 -2.08
CA SER A 13 49.20 20.76 -1.77
C SER A 13 49.89 21.98 -2.38
N LEU A 14 49.14 22.80 -3.09
CA LEU A 14 49.50 24.17 -3.42
C LEU A 14 48.50 25.12 -2.74
N PHE A 15 48.99 25.94 -1.81
CA PHE A 15 48.24 27.02 -1.19
C PHE A 15 48.30 28.27 -2.12
N PRO A 16 47.18 28.96 -2.34
CA PRO A 16 47.27 30.31 -2.92
C PRO A 16 47.21 31.40 -1.85
N VAL A 17 47.96 32.43 -2.12
CA VAL A 17 48.27 33.68 -1.46
C VAL A 17 47.02 34.49 -1.12
N PHE A 18 46.97 35.00 0.14
CA PHE A 18 46.01 36.01 0.60
C PHE A 18 46.23 37.34 -0.05
N LEU A 19 45.24 37.88 -0.76
CA LEU A 19 45.16 39.31 -1.10
C LEU A 19 44.22 39.99 -0.08
N LEU A 20 44.76 40.99 0.63
CA LEU A 20 43.97 41.88 1.49
C LEU A 20 43.05 42.76 0.62
N GLY A 21 41.75 42.53 0.68
CA GLY A 21 40.73 43.42 0.13
C GLY A 21 40.26 44.42 1.18
N VAL A 22 40.25 45.68 0.84
CA VAL A 22 39.79 46.83 1.65
C VAL A 22 38.33 46.69 1.98
N VAL A 23 37.98 46.73 3.28
CA VAL A 23 36.59 46.75 3.78
C VAL A 23 36.02 48.17 3.57
N GLN A 24 35.04 48.29 2.68
CA GLN A 24 34.17 49.47 2.60
C GLN A 24 32.98 49.29 3.55
N VAL A 25 32.92 50.18 4.54
CA VAL A 25 31.75 50.26 5.47
C VAL A 25 30.63 50.98 4.73
N GLY A 26 29.69 50.22 4.19
CA GLY A 26 28.43 50.70 3.62
C GLY A 26 27.39 50.94 4.75
N THR A 27 26.78 52.13 4.77
CA THR A 27 25.66 52.48 5.66
C THR A 27 24.47 51.53 5.47
N PRO A 28 23.77 51.09 6.55
CA PRO A 28 22.58 50.27 6.42
C PRO A 28 21.39 51.06 5.86
N GLY A 29 20.96 50.73 4.66
CA GLY A 29 19.69 51.16 4.09
C GLY A 29 18.52 50.40 4.78
N PRO A 30 17.26 50.93 4.73
CA PRO A 30 16.14 50.31 5.38
C PRO A 30 15.85 48.94 4.79
N LEU A 31 15.85 47.92 5.64
CA LEU A 31 15.49 46.56 5.33
C LEU A 31 13.98 46.54 4.98
N LEU A 32 13.63 46.54 3.68
CA LEU A 32 12.28 46.18 3.27
C LEU A 32 12.14 44.70 3.55
N ALA A 33 11.32 44.36 4.52
CA ALA A 33 10.90 42.98 4.77
C ALA A 33 10.21 42.44 3.51
N GLN A 34 10.90 41.61 2.76
CA GLN A 34 10.28 40.76 1.79
C GLN A 34 9.43 39.77 2.56
N ALA A 35 8.12 39.94 2.47
CA ALA A 35 7.19 38.91 2.90
C ALA A 35 7.51 37.65 2.10
N ASP A 36 7.98 36.63 2.80
CA ASP A 36 8.10 35.28 2.29
C ASP A 36 6.70 34.85 1.82
N GLN A 37 6.46 34.92 0.51
CA GLN A 37 5.28 34.32 -0.09
C GLN A 37 5.51 32.81 -0.02
N GLY A 38 5.28 32.26 1.16
CA GLY A 38 5.19 30.84 1.37
C GLY A 38 4.27 30.30 0.29
N ASN A 39 4.84 29.47 -0.58
CA ASN A 39 4.13 28.75 -1.60
C ASN A 39 3.17 27.80 -0.88
N ALA A 40 2.00 28.30 -0.51
CA ALA A 40 0.92 27.51 0.03
C ALA A 40 0.53 26.54 -1.10
N VAL A 41 1.01 25.32 -1.01
CA VAL A 41 0.54 24.23 -1.85
C VAL A 41 -0.96 24.14 -1.63
N SER A 42 -1.72 24.62 -2.63
CA SER A 42 -3.18 24.57 -2.58
C SER A 42 -3.63 23.13 -2.37
N PRO A 43 -4.44 22.81 -1.35
CA PRO A 43 -4.93 21.45 -1.11
C PRO A 43 -5.76 20.89 -2.28
N THR A 44 -6.19 21.73 -3.21
CA THR A 44 -6.96 21.34 -4.41
C THR A 44 -6.12 20.52 -5.42
N ALA A 45 -4.79 20.63 -5.42
CA ALA A 45 -3.94 19.89 -6.37
C ALA A 45 -3.71 18.41 -5.96
N ALA A 46 -3.79 18.10 -4.65
CA ALA A 46 -3.61 16.73 -4.17
C ALA A 46 -4.83 15.84 -4.44
N SER A 47 -6.05 16.41 -4.41
CA SER A 47 -7.30 15.69 -4.70
C SER A 47 -7.37 15.22 -6.16
N ALA A 48 -6.85 16.00 -7.11
CA ALA A 48 -6.87 15.65 -8.53
C ALA A 48 -5.97 14.46 -8.90
N ALA A 49 -5.00 14.11 -8.07
CA ALA A 49 -4.02 13.08 -8.39
C ALA A 49 -4.61 11.66 -8.38
N CYS A 50 -5.68 11.42 -7.59
CA CYS A 50 -6.30 10.09 -7.43
C CYS A 50 -7.77 10.07 -7.89
N ASP A 51 -8.18 11.02 -8.74
CA ASP A 51 -9.56 11.12 -9.25
C ASP A 51 -9.79 10.32 -10.54
N SER A 52 -8.74 9.71 -11.11
CA SER A 52 -8.95 8.91 -12.33
C SER A 52 -9.81 7.67 -12.00
N PRO A 53 -10.64 7.19 -12.96
CA PRO A 53 -11.49 6.02 -12.74
C PRO A 53 -10.75 4.79 -12.23
N ARG A 54 -9.48 4.64 -12.58
CA ARG A 54 -8.65 3.51 -12.14
C ARG A 54 -8.47 3.43 -10.62
N PHE A 55 -8.46 4.56 -9.92
CA PHE A 55 -8.41 4.57 -8.45
C PHE A 55 -9.74 4.14 -7.82
N ARG A 56 -10.82 4.01 -8.61
CA ARG A 56 -12.16 3.61 -8.15
C ARG A 56 -12.48 2.15 -8.46
N ASP A 57 -11.64 1.46 -9.21
CA ASP A 57 -11.88 0.07 -9.64
C ASP A 57 -12.13 -0.90 -8.46
N PHE A 58 -11.66 -0.57 -7.25
CA PHE A 58 -11.79 -1.40 -6.06
C PHE A 58 -12.70 -0.81 -4.97
N ASP A 59 -13.40 0.28 -5.25
CA ASP A 59 -14.26 0.99 -4.29
C ASP A 59 -15.46 0.14 -3.83
N TYR A 60 -15.91 -0.82 -4.63
CA TYR A 60 -16.99 -1.74 -4.27
C TYR A 60 -16.65 -2.62 -3.04
N TRP A 61 -15.37 -2.73 -2.69
CA TRP A 61 -14.93 -3.48 -1.52
C TRP A 61 -14.88 -2.60 -0.26
N VAL A 62 -14.95 -1.28 -0.39
CA VAL A 62 -14.95 -0.35 0.76
C VAL A 62 -16.22 -0.56 1.58
N GLY A 63 -16.05 -0.80 2.90
CA GLY A 63 -17.16 -1.04 3.81
C GLY A 63 -16.78 -1.84 5.04
N THR A 64 -17.78 -2.15 5.87
CA THR A 64 -17.63 -3.06 7.01
C THR A 64 -18.40 -4.34 6.71
N TRP A 65 -17.73 -5.46 6.81
CA TRP A 65 -18.20 -6.74 6.33
C TRP A 65 -18.22 -7.80 7.41
N ALA A 66 -19.32 -8.55 7.51
CA ALA A 66 -19.35 -9.85 8.16
C ALA A 66 -18.93 -10.90 7.13
N VAL A 67 -17.79 -11.55 7.36
CA VAL A 67 -17.26 -12.54 6.42
C VAL A 67 -17.67 -13.94 6.85
N HIS A 68 -18.16 -14.71 5.88
CA HIS A 68 -18.65 -16.08 6.06
C HIS A 68 -17.87 -17.04 5.15
N ASN A 69 -17.77 -18.30 5.56
CA ASN A 69 -17.29 -19.36 4.69
C ASN A 69 -18.43 -19.86 3.76
N VAL A 70 -18.11 -20.84 2.90
CA VAL A 70 -19.06 -21.39 1.92
C VAL A 70 -20.27 -22.10 2.57
N GLU A 71 -20.13 -22.59 3.81
CA GLU A 71 -21.23 -23.19 4.60
C GLU A 71 -22.08 -22.13 5.31
N GLY A 72 -21.81 -20.83 5.13
CA GLY A 72 -22.53 -19.73 5.74
C GLY A 72 -22.15 -19.44 7.19
N LYS A 73 -21.12 -20.08 7.75
CA LYS A 73 -20.61 -19.80 9.09
C LYS A 73 -19.78 -18.51 9.07
N ARG A 74 -20.07 -17.60 10.02
CA ARG A 74 -19.25 -16.38 10.19
C ARG A 74 -17.85 -16.76 10.64
N ILE A 75 -16.83 -16.27 9.92
CA ILE A 75 -15.41 -16.52 10.17
C ILE A 75 -14.64 -15.27 10.57
N GLY A 76 -15.21 -14.09 10.42
CA GLY A 76 -14.57 -12.84 10.84
C GLY A 76 -15.36 -11.60 10.50
N THR A 77 -14.72 -10.48 10.75
CA THR A 77 -15.15 -9.14 10.32
C THR A 77 -14.00 -8.52 9.53
N ASN A 78 -14.32 -7.82 8.45
CA ASN A 78 -13.33 -7.06 7.70
C ASN A 78 -13.80 -5.63 7.56
N THR A 79 -12.94 -4.67 7.89
CA THR A 79 -13.21 -3.25 7.71
C THR A 79 -12.28 -2.72 6.64
N ILE A 80 -12.87 -2.22 5.58
CA ILE A 80 -12.18 -1.68 4.41
C ILE A 80 -12.49 -0.19 4.35
N SER A 81 -11.47 0.64 4.41
CA SER A 81 -11.63 2.09 4.43
C SER A 81 -10.79 2.78 3.37
N SER A 82 -11.35 3.83 2.78
CA SER A 82 -10.59 4.74 1.93
C SER A 82 -9.62 5.54 2.80
N ALA A 83 -8.42 5.78 2.29
CA ALA A 83 -7.35 6.51 2.94
C ALA A 83 -6.59 7.38 1.94
N ALA A 84 -5.74 8.28 2.45
CA ALA A 84 -4.93 9.17 1.62
C ALA A 84 -5.77 9.89 0.55
N GLU A 85 -6.91 10.46 0.96
CA GLU A 85 -7.82 11.22 0.09
C GLU A 85 -8.32 10.41 -1.14
N GLY A 86 -8.49 9.08 -0.95
CA GLY A 86 -8.95 8.17 -2.00
C GLY A 86 -7.83 7.55 -2.83
N CYS A 87 -6.58 7.82 -2.51
CA CYS A 87 -5.43 7.22 -3.21
C CYS A 87 -5.11 5.79 -2.73
N ALA A 88 -5.63 5.39 -1.57
CA ALA A 88 -5.39 4.08 -1.00
C ALA A 88 -6.63 3.50 -0.33
N ILE A 89 -6.65 2.19 -0.20
CA ILE A 89 -7.64 1.42 0.56
C ILE A 89 -6.89 0.65 1.64
N LEU A 90 -7.36 0.79 2.89
CA LEU A 90 -6.83 0.06 4.03
C LEU A 90 -7.80 -1.06 4.42
N GLU A 91 -7.25 -2.23 4.68
CA GLU A 91 -7.99 -3.39 5.15
C GLU A 91 -7.59 -3.75 6.59
N HIS A 92 -8.58 -4.03 7.42
CA HIS A 92 -8.42 -4.54 8.78
C HIS A 92 -9.25 -5.82 8.94
N TRP A 93 -8.59 -6.95 8.81
CA TRP A 93 -9.17 -8.27 9.01
C TRP A 93 -9.12 -8.70 10.46
N GLN A 94 -10.26 -9.06 11.01
CA GLN A 94 -10.42 -9.56 12.36
C GLN A 94 -11.14 -10.91 12.33
N PRO A 95 -10.43 -12.05 12.38
CA PRO A 95 -11.05 -13.37 12.36
C PRO A 95 -11.71 -13.68 13.69
N VAL A 96 -12.70 -14.60 13.66
CA VAL A 96 -13.27 -15.21 14.89
C VAL A 96 -12.21 -16.06 15.59
N GLN A 97 -11.32 -16.70 14.83
CA GLN A 97 -10.21 -17.51 15.34
C GLN A 97 -8.97 -17.32 14.44
N GLY A 98 -7.81 -17.32 15.04
CA GLY A 98 -6.52 -17.15 14.34
C GLY A 98 -6.03 -15.72 14.32
N PRO A 99 -4.94 -15.45 13.58
CA PRO A 99 -4.29 -14.15 13.57
C PRO A 99 -5.08 -13.14 12.73
N ALA A 100 -5.17 -11.92 13.24
CA ALA A 100 -5.65 -10.77 12.50
C ALA A 100 -4.66 -10.37 11.39
N GLY A 101 -5.08 -9.48 10.49
CA GLY A 101 -4.21 -8.97 9.45
C GLY A 101 -4.65 -7.62 8.94
N VAL A 102 -3.73 -6.97 8.24
CA VAL A 102 -3.97 -5.67 7.61
C VAL A 102 -3.40 -5.65 6.21
N SER A 103 -4.00 -4.86 5.33
CA SER A 103 -3.36 -4.55 4.05
C SER A 103 -3.49 -3.08 3.68
N VAL A 104 -2.54 -2.65 2.85
CA VAL A 104 -2.61 -1.40 2.08
C VAL A 104 -2.75 -1.77 0.63
N ASN A 105 -3.74 -1.18 -0.02
CA ASN A 105 -4.04 -1.37 -1.43
C ASN A 105 -4.03 -0.01 -2.12
N HIS A 106 -3.41 0.09 -3.27
CA HIS A 106 -3.37 1.34 -4.05
C HIS A 106 -3.20 1.04 -5.54
N TYR A 107 -3.65 1.97 -6.37
CA TYR A 107 -3.34 1.96 -7.78
C TYR A 107 -2.00 2.68 -8.02
N ASP A 108 -1.07 2.04 -8.72
CA ASP A 108 0.19 2.65 -9.16
C ASP A 108 0.03 3.16 -10.60
N PRO A 109 -0.09 4.48 -10.84
CA PRO A 109 -0.29 5.03 -12.17
C PRO A 109 0.94 4.91 -13.09
N LEU A 110 2.14 4.71 -12.52
CA LEU A 110 3.35 4.52 -13.32
C LEU A 110 3.46 3.10 -13.86
N ARG A 111 2.90 2.11 -13.13
CA ARG A 111 2.86 0.71 -13.53
C ARG A 111 1.50 0.30 -14.05
N GLU A 112 0.53 1.22 -14.02
CA GLU A 112 -0.86 1.01 -14.45
C GLU A 112 -1.50 -0.23 -13.85
N ARG A 113 -1.29 -0.46 -12.54
CA ARG A 113 -1.80 -1.63 -11.84
C ARG A 113 -2.13 -1.34 -10.38
N TRP A 114 -3.00 -2.15 -9.81
CA TRP A 114 -3.23 -2.22 -8.37
C TRP A 114 -2.14 -3.04 -7.68
N GLU A 115 -1.75 -2.61 -6.50
CA GLU A 115 -0.81 -3.32 -5.63
C GLU A 115 -1.41 -3.50 -4.25
N GLN A 116 -1.20 -4.68 -3.66
CA GLN A 116 -1.57 -4.98 -2.27
C GLN A 116 -0.34 -5.44 -1.49
N ARG A 117 -0.18 -4.89 -0.30
CA ARG A 117 0.71 -5.41 0.72
C ARG A 117 -0.13 -5.88 1.90
N TRP A 118 -0.24 -7.20 2.06
CA TRP A 118 -0.87 -7.83 3.21
C TRP A 118 0.16 -8.22 4.26
N VAL A 119 -0.18 -8.02 5.56
CA VAL A 119 0.59 -8.46 6.72
C VAL A 119 -0.35 -9.15 7.69
N GLY A 120 -0.19 -10.45 7.84
CA GLY A 120 -0.91 -11.28 8.81
C GLY A 120 -0.16 -11.41 10.13
N GLY A 121 -0.87 -11.41 11.25
CA GLY A 121 -0.31 -11.54 12.60
C GLY A 121 0.47 -12.86 12.83
N GLY A 122 0.28 -13.87 11.97
CA GLY A 122 1.08 -15.10 11.96
C GLY A 122 2.40 -15.01 11.16
N GLY A 123 2.80 -13.80 10.71
CA GLY A 123 4.02 -13.59 9.94
C GLY A 123 3.86 -13.81 8.42
N LEU A 124 2.64 -14.07 7.94
CA LEU A 124 2.37 -14.15 6.51
C LEU A 124 2.43 -12.75 5.89
N ILE A 125 3.26 -12.58 4.86
CA ILE A 125 3.31 -11.35 4.07
C ILE A 125 3.02 -11.71 2.62
N LEU A 126 1.99 -11.06 2.02
CA LEU A 126 1.71 -11.15 0.61
C LEU A 126 2.10 -9.84 -0.08
N ARG A 127 2.59 -9.97 -1.29
CA ARG A 127 2.89 -8.89 -2.23
C ARG A 127 2.19 -9.24 -3.52
N LEU A 128 1.07 -8.60 -3.75
CA LEU A 128 0.23 -8.91 -4.88
C LEU A 128 0.13 -7.69 -5.79
N ALA A 129 -0.01 -7.92 -7.09
CA ALA A 129 -0.28 -6.89 -8.07
C ALA A 129 -1.18 -7.42 -9.17
N GLY A 130 -1.95 -6.54 -9.81
CA GLY A 130 -2.86 -6.91 -10.88
C GLY A 130 -3.81 -5.79 -11.25
N GLN A 131 -4.95 -6.14 -11.80
CA GLN A 131 -5.92 -5.16 -12.34
C GLN A 131 -7.36 -5.63 -12.08
N ALA A 132 -8.30 -4.71 -12.27
CA ALA A 132 -9.70 -5.05 -12.42
C ALA A 132 -9.96 -5.48 -13.87
N GLU A 133 -10.57 -6.65 -14.04
CA GLU A 133 -11.02 -7.21 -15.31
C GLU A 133 -12.51 -7.51 -15.19
N ASP A 134 -13.33 -6.93 -16.05
CA ASP A 134 -14.80 -7.07 -16.04
C ASP A 134 -15.45 -6.82 -14.66
N GLY A 135 -14.89 -5.85 -13.92
CA GLY A 135 -15.37 -5.49 -12.58
C GLY A 135 -14.88 -6.39 -11.45
N VAL A 136 -14.08 -7.40 -11.75
CA VAL A 136 -13.43 -8.29 -10.75
C VAL A 136 -12.01 -7.81 -10.52
N MET A 137 -11.64 -7.52 -9.28
CA MET A 137 -10.24 -7.26 -8.93
C MET A 137 -9.49 -8.58 -8.80
N VAL A 138 -8.41 -8.74 -9.60
CA VAL A 138 -7.55 -9.93 -9.55
C VAL A 138 -6.12 -9.48 -9.28
N LEU A 139 -5.58 -9.89 -8.12
CA LEU A 139 -4.21 -9.60 -7.74
C LEU A 139 -3.43 -10.91 -7.54
N ALA A 140 -2.25 -11.02 -8.14
CA ALA A 140 -1.40 -12.19 -8.03
C ALA A 140 -0.03 -11.84 -7.45
N GLY A 141 0.62 -12.81 -6.84
CA GLY A 141 1.96 -12.68 -6.32
C GLY A 141 2.96 -12.37 -7.43
N THR A 142 3.73 -11.29 -7.26
CA THR A 142 4.78 -10.90 -8.21
C THR A 142 6.01 -11.81 -8.12
N GLU A 143 6.15 -12.51 -6.99
CA GLU A 143 7.23 -13.46 -6.73
C GLU A 143 6.70 -14.61 -5.85
N PRO A 144 7.23 -15.84 -6.02
CA PRO A 144 6.88 -16.95 -5.14
C PRO A 144 7.31 -16.64 -3.70
N ARG A 145 6.42 -16.88 -2.73
CA ARG A 145 6.79 -16.84 -1.32
C ARG A 145 7.22 -18.22 -0.82
N LYS A 146 8.06 -18.23 0.21
CA LYS A 146 8.40 -19.48 0.90
C LYS A 146 7.22 -19.96 1.75
N ALA A 147 6.92 -21.24 1.64
CA ALA A 147 5.95 -21.94 2.47
C ALA A 147 6.58 -23.25 2.98
N PRO A 148 6.00 -23.90 4.01
CA PRO A 148 6.58 -25.13 4.60
C PRO A 148 6.81 -26.28 3.60
N ARG A 149 6.05 -26.29 2.50
CA ARG A 149 6.13 -27.32 1.44
C ARG A 149 6.79 -26.84 0.16
N GLY A 150 7.51 -25.72 0.19
CA GLY A 150 8.19 -25.16 -0.98
C GLY A 150 7.76 -23.74 -1.31
N ALA A 151 8.09 -23.27 -2.50
CA ALA A 151 7.69 -21.96 -3.00
C ALA A 151 6.24 -22.03 -3.51
N VAL A 152 5.45 -20.97 -3.24
CA VAL A 152 4.06 -20.86 -3.71
C VAL A 152 3.82 -19.48 -4.31
N LEU A 153 3.00 -19.46 -5.37
CA LEU A 153 2.38 -18.24 -5.85
C LEU A 153 0.99 -18.09 -5.24
N ASP A 154 0.60 -16.86 -4.97
CA ASP A 154 -0.73 -16.52 -4.47
C ASP A 154 -1.51 -15.76 -5.54
N ARG A 155 -2.82 -15.99 -5.66
CA ARG A 155 -3.75 -15.20 -6.46
C ARG A 155 -5.01 -14.99 -5.67
N ILE A 156 -5.47 -13.75 -5.60
CA ILE A 156 -6.72 -13.41 -4.93
C ILE A 156 -7.62 -12.65 -5.90
N SER A 157 -8.86 -13.10 -5.99
CA SER A 157 -9.92 -12.45 -6.76
C SER A 157 -11.00 -11.94 -5.83
N TRP A 158 -11.43 -10.69 -6.00
CA TRP A 158 -12.60 -10.11 -5.33
C TRP A 158 -13.68 -9.90 -6.37
N ILE A 159 -14.77 -10.64 -6.23
CA ILE A 159 -15.84 -10.78 -7.20
C ILE A 159 -17.08 -10.14 -6.60
N PRO A 160 -17.55 -8.98 -7.11
CA PRO A 160 -18.79 -8.37 -6.65
C PRO A 160 -19.99 -9.24 -7.06
N GLU A 161 -20.86 -9.57 -6.10
CA GLU A 161 -22.06 -10.38 -6.30
C GLU A 161 -23.26 -9.64 -5.70
N GLY A 162 -23.76 -8.62 -6.41
CA GLY A 162 -24.80 -7.70 -5.90
C GLY A 162 -24.29 -6.88 -4.72
N GLU A 163 -24.93 -7.01 -3.55
CA GLU A 163 -24.50 -6.32 -2.31
C GLU A 163 -23.38 -7.07 -1.56
N THR A 164 -22.94 -8.22 -2.06
CA THR A 164 -21.91 -9.05 -1.45
C THR A 164 -20.64 -9.04 -2.31
N VAL A 165 -19.51 -9.39 -1.69
CA VAL A 165 -18.26 -9.64 -2.40
C VAL A 165 -17.77 -11.03 -2.05
N ARG A 166 -17.43 -11.82 -3.06
CA ARG A 166 -16.77 -13.10 -2.86
C ARG A 166 -15.27 -12.96 -3.07
N GLN A 167 -14.49 -13.23 -2.03
CA GLN A 167 -13.04 -13.34 -2.13
C GLN A 167 -12.67 -14.80 -2.34
N LEU A 168 -11.89 -15.05 -3.40
CA LEU A 168 -11.31 -16.36 -3.70
C LEU A 168 -9.79 -16.21 -3.64
N TRP A 169 -9.14 -16.88 -2.69
CA TRP A 169 -7.70 -16.97 -2.62
C TRP A 169 -7.25 -18.36 -3.05
N GLU A 170 -6.35 -18.40 -4.00
CA GLU A 170 -5.78 -19.60 -4.58
C GLU A 170 -4.27 -19.59 -4.45
N ILE A 171 -3.67 -20.77 -4.40
CA ILE A 171 -2.22 -20.96 -4.40
C ILE A 171 -1.82 -21.90 -5.51
N SER A 172 -0.65 -21.65 -6.07
CA SER A 172 0.00 -22.55 -7.04
C SER A 172 1.37 -22.98 -6.50
N VAL A 173 1.68 -24.26 -6.66
CA VAL A 173 2.97 -24.87 -6.30
C VAL A 173 3.81 -25.28 -7.50
N ASP A 174 3.31 -25.06 -8.71
CA ASP A 174 3.88 -25.46 -10.00
C ASP A 174 4.15 -24.27 -10.93
N GLY A 175 4.34 -23.08 -10.35
CA GLY A 175 4.66 -21.88 -11.12
C GLY A 175 3.46 -21.23 -11.83
N GLY A 176 2.25 -21.57 -11.43
CA GLY A 176 1.01 -20.99 -11.98
C GLY A 176 0.32 -21.89 -13.02
N GLU A 177 0.82 -23.11 -13.24
CA GLU A 177 0.18 -24.06 -14.17
C GLU A 177 -1.16 -24.59 -13.62
N SER A 178 -1.23 -24.83 -12.31
CA SER A 178 -2.48 -25.17 -11.63
C SER A 178 -2.67 -24.38 -10.35
N TRP A 179 -3.94 -24.23 -9.91
CA TRP A 179 -4.32 -23.44 -8.75
C TRP A 179 -5.22 -24.26 -7.83
N GLN A 180 -4.98 -24.14 -6.54
CA GLN A 180 -5.78 -24.78 -5.50
C GLN A 180 -6.38 -23.71 -4.59
N THR A 181 -7.66 -23.84 -4.27
CA THR A 181 -8.34 -22.93 -3.36
C THR A 181 -7.73 -23.02 -1.96
N ALA A 182 -7.20 -21.92 -1.46
CA ALA A 182 -6.69 -21.78 -0.11
C ALA A 182 -7.74 -21.18 0.84
N PHE A 183 -8.61 -20.28 0.33
CA PHE A 183 -9.64 -19.62 1.13
C PHE A 183 -10.77 -19.11 0.23
N VAL A 184 -12.01 -19.20 0.75
CA VAL A 184 -13.17 -18.52 0.21
C VAL A 184 -13.84 -17.72 1.32
N GLY A 185 -14.04 -16.42 1.11
CA GLY A 185 -14.76 -15.53 2.01
C GLY A 185 -15.95 -14.90 1.28
N ILE A 186 -17.15 -15.02 1.89
CA ILE A 186 -18.35 -14.32 1.42
C ILE A 186 -18.57 -13.12 2.32
N TYR A 187 -18.33 -11.95 1.78
CA TYR A 187 -18.44 -10.66 2.43
C TYR A 187 -19.87 -10.16 2.34
N ARG A 188 -20.56 -10.07 3.46
CA ARG A 188 -21.91 -9.51 3.57
C ARG A 188 -21.83 -8.19 4.33
N PRO A 189 -22.52 -7.12 3.89
CA PRO A 189 -22.54 -5.88 4.65
C PRO A 189 -22.85 -6.18 6.13
N ALA A 190 -21.96 -5.76 7.02
CA ALA A 190 -22.27 -5.80 8.44
C ALA A 190 -23.38 -4.78 8.65
N GLY A 191 -24.61 -5.22 8.95
CA GLY A 191 -25.71 -4.32 9.24
C GLY A 191 -25.23 -3.24 10.20
N ARG A 192 -25.68 -2.00 10.01
CA ARG A 192 -25.34 -0.87 10.87
C ARG A 192 -25.50 -1.31 12.32
N ALA A 193 -24.39 -1.38 13.08
CA ALA A 193 -24.44 -1.71 14.48
C ALA A 193 -25.48 -0.78 15.13
N ALA A 194 -26.50 -1.36 15.74
CA ALA A 194 -27.50 -0.55 16.45
C ALA A 194 -26.73 0.35 17.41
N PRO A 195 -27.07 1.66 17.50
CA PRO A 195 -26.37 2.58 18.38
C PRO A 195 -26.39 1.97 19.77
N VAL A 196 -25.21 1.81 20.38
CA VAL A 196 -25.09 1.33 21.75
C VAL A 196 -25.85 2.33 22.62
N ARG A 197 -26.99 1.90 23.13
CA ARG A 197 -27.80 2.71 24.05
C ARG A 197 -26.96 2.91 25.30
N PRO A 198 -26.64 4.15 25.71
CA PRO A 198 -25.91 4.37 26.94
C PRO A 198 -26.70 3.77 28.10
N PRO A 199 -26.04 3.21 29.13
CA PRO A 199 -26.73 2.69 30.30
C PRO A 199 -27.50 3.84 30.95
N ASN A 200 -28.78 3.58 31.23
CA ASN A 200 -29.62 4.52 31.99
C ASN A 200 -28.93 4.81 33.32
N ARG A 201 -28.67 6.08 33.59
CA ARG A 201 -28.27 6.57 34.90
C ARG A 201 -29.48 6.64 35.83
#